data_bda8b3362198bc112790566f14262196
#
_entry.id   bda8b3362198bc112790566f14262196
#
_cell.length_a   1.000
_cell.length_b   1.000
_cell.length_c   1.000
_cell.angle_alpha   90.00
_cell.angle_beta   90.00
_cell.angle_gamma   90.00
#
_symmetry.space_group_name_H-M   'P 1'
#
loop_
_entity.id
_entity.type
_entity.pdbx_description
1 polymer ?
#
loop_
_entity_poly.entity_id
_entity_poly.type
_entity_poly.pdbx_seq_one_letter_code
_entity_poly.pdbx_strand_id
1 'polypeptide(L)'
;MNESLDQTSDYRWVVMGVWLTASVSGFMIMATLGILLPAISEDLDLSPTQQGMLGSAAFWGNLALAIPLSWWTSRYSPKILTTVTLLLSTGFLFMQGWAPVFAVLLLGRLAFGITMIARQPARAFLMQQWFPQREVVLVNGIANAMFGLVVGGGLAAAPFILSALGDDWRTTLNLFGGLFAVLT
;
A
#
# COMPACT_ATOMS: atom_id res chain seq x y z
N MET A 1 -7.62 36.05 22.82
CA MET A 1 -6.42 35.47 22.24
C MET A 1 -6.47 34.00 22.56
N ASN A 2 -6.57 33.13 21.56
CA ASN A 2 -7.27 31.86 21.58
C ASN A 2 -6.57 30.75 22.37
N GLU A 3 -7.03 30.46 23.59
CA GLU A 3 -6.76 29.26 24.36
C GLU A 3 -7.60 28.03 23.90
N SER A 4 -8.44 28.19 22.86
CA SER A 4 -9.38 27.16 22.42
C SER A 4 -8.80 26.12 21.44
N LEU A 5 -7.51 26.18 21.10
CA LEU A 5 -6.86 25.24 20.16
C LEU A 5 -6.00 24.17 20.85
N ASP A 6 -5.96 24.13 22.17
CA ASP A 6 -5.09 23.16 22.91
C ASP A 6 -5.81 21.87 23.34
N GLN A 7 -7.10 21.72 23.01
CA GLN A 7 -7.79 20.42 23.15
C GLN A 7 -7.72 19.65 21.85
N THR A 8 -6.50 19.25 21.46
CA THR A 8 -6.35 18.26 20.41
C THR A 8 -6.83 16.92 20.95
N SER A 9 -8.02 16.51 20.55
CA SER A 9 -8.65 15.25 20.93
C SER A 9 -7.68 14.07 20.70
N ASP A 10 -7.55 13.15 21.63
CA ASP A 10 -6.78 11.91 21.46
C ASP A 10 -7.24 11.07 20.27
N TYR A 11 -8.45 11.34 19.76
CA TYR A 11 -9.00 10.75 18.55
C TYR A 11 -8.10 10.94 17.30
N ARG A 12 -7.26 11.99 17.27
CA ARG A 12 -6.26 12.20 16.21
C ARG A 12 -5.31 11.02 16.05
N TRP A 13 -4.92 10.37 17.17
CA TRP A 13 -4.05 9.20 17.14
C TRP A 13 -4.76 7.98 16.57
N VAL A 14 -6.06 7.85 16.80
CA VAL A 14 -6.89 6.78 16.20
C VAL A 14 -6.96 6.97 14.69
N VAL A 15 -7.26 8.18 14.22
CA VAL A 15 -7.30 8.49 12.77
C VAL A 15 -5.96 8.21 12.11
N MET A 16 -4.87 8.63 12.75
CA MET A 16 -3.52 8.39 12.23
C MET A 16 -3.15 6.91 12.26
N GLY A 17 -3.52 6.17 13.32
CA GLY A 17 -3.30 4.74 13.46
C GLY A 17 -4.00 3.95 12.35
N VAL A 18 -5.27 4.21 12.11
CA VAL A 18 -6.04 3.57 11.03
C VAL A 18 -5.41 3.87 9.68
N TRP A 19 -5.10 5.13 9.40
CA TRP A 19 -4.46 5.51 8.13
C TRP A 19 -3.10 4.84 7.94
N LEU A 20 -2.27 4.80 9.00
CA LEU A 20 -0.96 4.13 8.99
C LEU A 20 -1.11 2.63 8.71
N THR A 21 -2.00 1.95 9.42
CA THR A 21 -2.23 0.52 9.25
C THR A 21 -2.59 0.19 7.80
N ALA A 22 -3.55 0.91 7.22
CA ALA A 22 -3.96 0.71 5.84
C ALA A 22 -2.84 1.02 4.82
N SER A 23 -2.05 2.08 5.07
CA SER A 23 -0.98 2.46 4.16
C SER A 23 0.21 1.51 4.22
N VAL A 24 0.62 1.14 5.43
CA VAL A 24 1.79 0.27 5.66
C VAL A 24 1.51 -1.14 5.17
N SER A 25 0.28 -1.66 5.36
CA SER A 25 -0.14 -2.97 4.82
C SER A 25 0.01 -3.02 3.30
N GLY A 26 -0.38 -1.96 2.59
CA GLY A 26 -0.22 -1.86 1.14
C GLY A 26 1.24 -1.90 0.69
N PHE A 27 2.14 -1.21 1.40
CA PHE A 27 3.58 -1.26 1.10
C PHE A 27 4.20 -2.63 1.42
N MET A 28 3.78 -3.28 2.50
CA MET A 28 4.20 -4.64 2.83
C MET A 28 3.86 -5.60 1.69
N ILE A 29 2.62 -5.58 1.20
CA ILE A 29 2.18 -6.42 0.08
C ILE A 29 2.97 -6.10 -1.20
N MET A 30 3.21 -4.82 -1.45
CA MET A 30 4.02 -4.39 -2.58
C MET A 30 5.44 -4.97 -2.53
N ALA A 31 6.06 -4.98 -1.37
CA ALA A 31 7.41 -5.51 -1.15
C ALA A 31 7.46 -7.05 -1.20
N THR A 32 6.41 -7.72 -0.71
CA THR A 32 6.32 -9.19 -0.66
C THR A 32 6.37 -9.84 -2.05
N LEU A 33 5.97 -9.13 -3.11
CA LEU A 33 6.05 -9.67 -4.47
C LEU A 33 7.46 -10.13 -4.84
N GLY A 34 8.49 -9.44 -4.38
CA GLY A 34 9.88 -9.85 -4.63
C GLY A 34 10.19 -11.26 -4.11
N ILE A 35 9.57 -11.65 -3.00
CA ILE A 35 9.70 -12.99 -2.41
C ILE A 35 8.88 -14.02 -3.17
N LEU A 36 7.70 -13.62 -3.67
CA LEU A 36 6.82 -14.49 -4.46
C LEU A 36 7.31 -14.66 -5.92
N LEU A 37 8.18 -13.75 -6.38
CA LEU A 37 8.59 -13.69 -7.78
C LEU A 37 9.18 -15.00 -8.32
N PRO A 38 10.00 -15.78 -7.59
CA PRO A 38 10.47 -17.07 -8.06
C PRO A 38 9.32 -18.05 -8.33
N ALA A 39 8.38 -18.20 -7.39
CA ALA A 39 7.22 -19.08 -7.55
C ALA A 39 6.29 -18.62 -8.70
N ILE A 40 6.07 -17.32 -8.84
CA ILE A 40 5.30 -16.74 -9.97
C ILE A 40 6.01 -17.02 -11.29
N SER A 41 7.32 -16.90 -11.30
CA SER A 41 8.16 -17.06 -12.49
C SER A 41 8.15 -18.47 -13.01
N GLU A 42 8.17 -19.46 -12.12
CA GLU A 42 8.08 -20.87 -12.44
C GLU A 42 6.68 -21.24 -12.97
N ASP A 43 5.62 -20.76 -12.29
CA ASP A 43 4.24 -21.09 -12.65
C ASP A 43 3.78 -20.44 -13.97
N LEU A 44 4.22 -19.24 -14.27
CA LEU A 44 3.84 -18.49 -15.49
C LEU A 44 4.91 -18.51 -16.58
N ASP A 45 5.99 -19.27 -16.41
CA ASP A 45 7.14 -19.38 -17.34
C ASP A 45 7.66 -17.99 -17.78
N LEU A 46 7.98 -17.14 -16.79
CA LEU A 46 8.36 -15.75 -17.05
C LEU A 46 9.82 -15.62 -17.49
N SER A 47 10.02 -14.91 -18.60
CA SER A 47 11.36 -14.46 -19.00
C SER A 47 11.96 -13.48 -17.98
N PRO A 48 13.31 -13.35 -17.90
CA PRO A 48 13.98 -12.38 -17.02
C PRO A 48 13.48 -10.93 -17.21
N THR A 49 13.13 -10.57 -18.45
CA THR A 49 12.57 -9.25 -18.76
C THR A 49 11.18 -9.06 -18.12
N GLN A 50 10.31 -10.06 -18.21
CA GLN A 50 8.97 -10.02 -17.60
C GLN A 50 9.06 -9.98 -16.07
N GLN A 51 10.00 -10.69 -15.47
CA GLN A 51 10.27 -10.61 -14.02
C GLN A 51 10.67 -9.19 -13.61
N GLY A 52 11.58 -8.56 -14.35
CA GLY A 52 11.98 -7.17 -14.12
C GLY A 52 10.83 -6.18 -14.31
N MET A 53 10.00 -6.38 -15.34
CA MET A 53 8.79 -5.57 -15.56
C MET A 53 7.81 -5.70 -14.39
N LEU A 54 7.55 -6.92 -13.91
CA LEU A 54 6.64 -7.16 -12.80
C LEU A 54 7.15 -6.56 -11.48
N GLY A 55 8.46 -6.70 -11.21
CA GLY A 55 9.08 -6.12 -10.01
C GLY A 55 9.03 -4.60 -9.99
N SER A 56 9.18 -3.94 -11.13
CA SER A 56 9.19 -2.47 -11.27
C SER A 56 7.81 -1.87 -11.54
N ALA A 57 6.81 -2.65 -11.96
CA ALA A 57 5.52 -2.17 -12.43
C ALA A 57 4.81 -1.21 -11.48
N ALA A 58 4.80 -1.52 -10.17
CA ALA A 58 4.14 -0.68 -9.19
C ALA A 58 4.77 0.73 -9.07
N PHE A 59 6.04 0.89 -9.47
CA PHE A 59 6.75 2.18 -9.46
C PHE A 59 6.59 2.97 -10.76
N TRP A 60 6.23 2.33 -11.88
CA TRP A 60 6.04 3.02 -13.16
C TRP A 60 4.90 4.04 -13.11
N GLY A 61 3.80 3.66 -12.42
CA GLY A 61 2.71 4.60 -12.16
C GLY A 61 3.18 5.83 -11.38
N ASN A 62 4.13 5.65 -10.47
CA ASN A 62 4.73 6.75 -9.71
C ASN A 62 5.47 7.73 -10.63
N LEU A 63 6.32 7.21 -11.50
CA LEU A 63 7.13 8.04 -12.39
C LEU A 63 6.26 8.83 -13.39
N ALA A 64 5.30 8.17 -14.02
CA ALA A 64 4.51 8.76 -15.10
C ALA A 64 3.32 9.59 -14.61
N LEU A 65 2.68 9.20 -13.50
CA LEU A 65 1.39 9.74 -13.08
C LEU A 65 1.42 10.53 -11.77
N ALA A 66 2.58 10.60 -11.07
CA ALA A 66 2.65 11.27 -9.77
C ALA A 66 2.16 12.72 -9.83
N ILE A 67 2.61 13.50 -10.81
CA ILE A 67 2.24 14.91 -10.95
C ILE A 67 0.78 15.08 -11.39
N PRO A 68 0.32 14.51 -12.51
CA PRO A 68 -1.07 14.68 -12.94
C PRO A 68 -2.07 14.08 -11.95
N LEU A 69 -1.72 12.96 -11.33
CA LEU A 69 -2.58 12.30 -10.37
C LEU A 69 -2.68 13.10 -9.06
N SER A 70 -1.57 13.64 -8.55
CA SER A 70 -1.58 14.50 -7.36
C SER A 70 -2.41 15.77 -7.58
N TRP A 71 -2.31 16.40 -8.75
CA TRP A 71 -3.11 17.57 -9.09
C TRP A 71 -4.60 17.23 -9.18
N TRP A 72 -4.94 16.08 -9.77
CA TRP A 72 -6.33 15.64 -9.88
C TRP A 72 -6.91 15.25 -8.53
N THR A 73 -6.18 14.47 -7.73
CA THR A 73 -6.62 13.97 -6.42
C THR A 73 -6.73 15.06 -5.35
N SER A 74 -5.97 16.17 -5.48
CA SER A 74 -6.07 17.33 -4.57
C SER A 74 -7.44 18.00 -4.57
N ARG A 75 -8.29 17.71 -5.56
CA ARG A 75 -9.67 18.23 -5.66
C ARG A 75 -10.68 17.47 -4.81
N TYR A 76 -10.33 16.30 -4.31
CA TYR A 76 -11.22 15.43 -3.54
C TYR A 76 -10.89 15.47 -2.06
N SER A 77 -11.90 15.22 -1.23
CA SER A 77 -11.67 15.12 0.20
C SER A 77 -10.75 13.93 0.53
N PRO A 78 -9.82 14.07 1.50
CA PRO A 78 -8.92 12.98 1.91
C PRO A 78 -9.66 11.70 2.27
N LYS A 79 -10.85 11.81 2.89
CA LYS A 79 -11.68 10.68 3.26
C LYS A 79 -12.14 9.87 2.05
N ILE A 80 -12.76 10.55 1.07
CA ILE A 80 -13.26 9.89 -0.15
C ILE A 80 -12.09 9.27 -0.92
N LEU A 81 -11.01 10.03 -1.09
CA LEU A 81 -9.83 9.57 -1.79
C LEU A 81 -9.24 8.30 -1.16
N THR A 82 -9.07 8.31 0.17
CA THR A 82 -8.54 7.14 0.89
C THR A 82 -9.47 5.94 0.74
N THR A 83 -10.78 6.10 0.99
CA THR A 83 -11.74 4.99 0.90
C THR A 83 -11.79 4.39 -0.51
N VAL A 84 -11.92 5.22 -1.54
CA VAL A 84 -11.99 4.74 -2.93
C VAL A 84 -10.70 4.04 -3.35
N THR A 85 -9.55 4.62 -3.03
CA THR A 85 -8.26 4.01 -3.39
C THR A 85 -7.98 2.73 -2.62
N LEU A 86 -8.45 2.58 -1.37
CA LEU A 86 -8.34 1.35 -0.60
C LEU A 86 -9.21 0.23 -1.19
N LEU A 87 -10.46 0.52 -1.53
CA LEU A 87 -11.34 -0.44 -2.19
C LEU A 87 -10.79 -0.90 -3.54
N LEU A 88 -10.30 0.04 -4.35
CA LEU A 88 -9.67 -0.28 -5.64
C LEU A 88 -8.39 -1.11 -5.44
N SER A 89 -7.55 -0.75 -4.47
CA SER A 89 -6.34 -1.52 -4.13
C SER A 89 -6.66 -2.95 -3.77
N THR A 90 -7.70 -3.17 -2.95
CA THR A 90 -8.19 -4.50 -2.57
C THR A 90 -8.62 -5.30 -3.81
N GLY A 91 -9.42 -4.71 -4.69
CA GLY A 91 -9.85 -5.34 -5.94
C GLY A 91 -8.66 -5.73 -6.83
N PHE A 92 -7.67 -4.85 -6.97
CA PHE A 92 -6.47 -5.15 -7.76
C PHE A 92 -5.55 -6.19 -7.12
N LEU A 93 -5.56 -6.35 -5.81
CA LEU A 93 -4.86 -7.44 -5.14
C LEU A 93 -5.49 -8.80 -5.45
N PHE A 94 -6.80 -8.92 -5.36
CA PHE A 94 -7.49 -10.14 -5.77
C PHE A 94 -7.32 -10.42 -7.25
N MET A 95 -7.36 -9.39 -8.11
CA MET A 95 -7.06 -9.55 -9.54
C MET A 95 -5.66 -10.14 -9.77
N GLN A 96 -4.67 -9.74 -8.98
CA GLN A 96 -3.33 -10.33 -9.04
C GLN A 96 -3.31 -11.80 -8.57
N GLY A 97 -3.98 -12.12 -7.46
CA GLY A 97 -4.06 -13.49 -6.93
C GLY A 97 -4.81 -14.45 -7.88
N TRP A 98 -5.70 -13.95 -8.71
CA TRP A 98 -6.45 -14.76 -9.69
C TRP A 98 -5.89 -14.67 -11.11
N ALA A 99 -4.73 -14.05 -11.29
CA ALA A 99 -4.15 -13.82 -12.61
C ALA A 99 -3.78 -15.15 -13.30
N PRO A 100 -4.41 -15.49 -14.44
CA PRO A 100 -4.08 -16.71 -15.19
C PRO A 100 -2.88 -16.53 -16.10
N VAL A 101 -2.50 -15.30 -16.42
CA VAL A 101 -1.42 -14.96 -17.34
C VAL A 101 -0.67 -13.71 -16.88
N PHE A 102 0.58 -13.57 -17.33
CA PHE A 102 1.45 -12.43 -17.02
C PHE A 102 0.79 -11.07 -17.24
N ALA A 103 0.05 -10.87 -18.34
CA ALA A 103 -0.56 -9.58 -18.66
C ALA A 103 -1.57 -9.12 -17.60
N VAL A 104 -2.40 -10.03 -17.08
CA VAL A 104 -3.38 -9.72 -16.03
C VAL A 104 -2.68 -9.39 -14.72
N LEU A 105 -1.63 -10.15 -14.38
CA LEU A 105 -0.82 -9.90 -13.19
C LEU A 105 -0.12 -8.52 -13.27
N LEU A 106 0.47 -8.19 -14.42
CA LEU A 106 1.14 -6.91 -14.67
C LEU A 106 0.16 -5.74 -14.57
N LEU A 107 -1.02 -5.85 -15.19
CA LEU A 107 -2.06 -4.81 -15.12
C LEU A 107 -2.56 -4.61 -13.69
N GLY A 108 -2.83 -5.69 -12.96
CA GLY A 108 -3.21 -5.61 -11.54
C GLY A 108 -2.13 -4.93 -10.70
N ARG A 109 -0.85 -5.20 -11.00
CA ARG A 109 0.29 -4.60 -10.31
C ARG A 109 0.44 -3.11 -10.60
N LEU A 110 0.33 -2.71 -11.87
CA LEU A 110 0.34 -1.30 -12.29
C LEU A 110 -0.80 -0.52 -11.63
N ALA A 111 -2.02 -1.05 -11.72
CA ALA A 111 -3.20 -0.44 -11.16
C ALA A 111 -3.12 -0.31 -9.63
N PHE A 112 -2.62 -1.34 -8.93
CA PHE A 112 -2.34 -1.28 -7.50
C PHE A 112 -1.34 -0.17 -7.16
N GLY A 113 -0.24 -0.05 -7.89
CA GLY A 113 0.75 1.01 -7.71
C GLY A 113 0.14 2.42 -7.88
N ILE A 114 -0.73 2.61 -8.87
CA ILE A 114 -1.44 3.89 -9.09
C ILE A 114 -2.32 4.26 -7.90
N THR A 115 -3.07 3.30 -7.33
CA THR A 115 -3.90 3.57 -6.14
C THR A 115 -3.08 3.94 -4.91
N MET A 116 -1.89 3.39 -4.76
CA MET A 116 -0.95 3.74 -3.68
C MET A 116 -0.48 5.18 -3.77
N ILE A 117 -0.15 5.65 -5.00
CA ILE A 117 0.29 7.03 -5.24
C ILE A 117 -0.86 8.01 -5.01
N ALA A 118 -2.04 7.70 -5.50
CA ALA A 118 -3.23 8.56 -5.35
C ALA A 118 -3.56 8.90 -3.89
N ARG A 119 -3.14 8.06 -2.94
CA ARG A 119 -3.31 8.26 -1.49
C ARG A 119 -2.30 9.18 -0.83
N GLN A 120 -1.13 9.40 -1.44
CA GLN A 120 -0.05 10.18 -0.82
C GLN A 120 -0.47 11.61 -0.40
N PRO A 121 -1.22 12.37 -1.22
CA PRO A 121 -1.70 13.69 -0.80
C PRO A 121 -2.57 13.66 0.46
N ALA A 122 -3.39 12.62 0.64
CA ALA A 122 -4.26 12.48 1.81
C ALA A 122 -3.47 12.44 3.13
N ARG A 123 -2.29 11.82 3.13
CA ARG A 123 -1.39 11.79 4.29
C ARG A 123 -0.99 13.21 4.74
N ALA A 124 -0.55 14.01 3.79
CA ALA A 124 -0.10 15.39 4.09
C ALA A 124 -1.24 16.22 4.65
N PHE A 125 -2.44 16.13 4.08
CA PHE A 125 -3.63 16.82 4.55
C PHE A 125 -4.04 16.35 5.95
N LEU A 126 -4.10 15.05 6.20
CA LEU A 126 -4.44 14.52 7.53
C LEU A 126 -3.46 14.99 8.60
N MET A 127 -2.16 14.95 8.31
CA MET A 127 -1.16 15.44 9.26
C MET A 127 -1.33 16.93 9.57
N GLN A 128 -1.59 17.76 8.55
CA GLN A 128 -1.76 19.22 8.75
C GLN A 128 -3.07 19.58 9.46
N GLN A 129 -4.13 18.79 9.28
CA GLN A 129 -5.44 19.03 9.91
C GLN A 129 -5.49 18.60 11.37
N TRP A 130 -4.82 17.50 11.73
CA TRP A 130 -4.99 16.86 13.04
C TRP A 130 -3.84 17.09 14.00
N PHE A 131 -2.66 17.50 13.51
CA PHE A 131 -1.48 17.67 14.35
C PHE A 131 -0.92 19.08 14.28
N PRO A 132 -0.58 19.69 15.44
CA PRO A 132 0.11 20.98 15.45
C PRO A 132 1.51 20.83 14.83
N GLN A 133 2.00 21.89 14.24
CA GLN A 133 3.30 21.93 13.54
C GLN A 133 4.46 21.35 14.37
N ARG A 134 4.46 21.58 15.68
CA ARG A 134 5.47 21.07 16.61
C ARG A 134 5.52 19.55 16.73
N GLU A 135 4.39 18.86 16.45
CA GLU A 135 4.25 17.41 16.57
C GLU A 135 4.45 16.68 15.24
N VAL A 136 4.39 17.37 14.11
CA VAL A 136 4.49 16.77 12.77
C VAL A 136 5.79 15.96 12.59
N VAL A 137 6.91 16.46 13.11
CA VAL A 137 8.19 15.75 13.04
C VAL A 137 8.14 14.43 13.82
N LEU A 138 7.58 14.45 15.03
CA LEU A 138 7.44 13.26 15.88
C LEU A 138 6.51 12.23 15.21
N VAL A 139 5.35 12.69 14.71
CA VAL A 139 4.37 11.81 14.04
C VAL A 139 4.96 11.19 12.77
N ASN A 140 5.73 11.94 11.99
CA ASN A 140 6.46 11.39 10.84
C ASN A 140 7.52 10.37 11.28
N GLY A 141 8.23 10.61 12.36
CA GLY A 141 9.21 9.67 12.93
C GLY A 141 8.56 8.34 13.32
N ILE A 142 7.43 8.41 14.07
CA ILE A 142 6.64 7.23 14.46
C ILE A 142 6.13 6.50 13.21
N ALA A 143 5.58 7.21 12.24
CA ALA A 143 5.07 6.63 11.00
C ALA A 143 6.17 5.89 10.22
N ASN A 144 7.37 6.45 10.12
CA ASN A 144 8.49 5.82 9.43
C ASN A 144 9.04 4.62 10.21
N ALA A 145 9.08 4.67 11.53
CA ALA A 145 9.48 3.54 12.37
C ALA A 145 8.48 2.37 12.21
N MET A 146 7.19 2.64 12.29
CA MET A 146 6.15 1.63 12.06
C MET A 146 6.21 1.06 10.64
N PHE A 147 6.44 1.91 9.63
CA PHE A 147 6.65 1.46 8.26
C PHE A 147 7.81 0.45 8.18
N GLY A 148 8.97 0.78 8.75
CA GLY A 148 10.13 -0.11 8.76
C GLY A 148 9.85 -1.44 9.46
N LEU A 149 9.20 -1.40 10.64
CA LEU A 149 8.87 -2.60 11.42
C LEU A 149 7.86 -3.51 10.69
N VAL A 150 6.79 -2.96 10.16
CA VAL A 150 5.72 -3.76 9.52
C VAL A 150 6.17 -4.29 8.15
N VAL A 151 6.84 -3.47 7.34
CA VAL A 151 7.37 -3.92 6.05
C VAL A 151 8.49 -4.94 6.26
N GLY A 152 9.43 -4.66 7.16
CA GLY A 152 10.51 -5.60 7.49
C GLY A 152 10.00 -6.91 8.09
N GLY A 153 9.07 -6.84 9.03
CA GLY A 153 8.42 -8.01 9.62
C GLY A 153 7.62 -8.81 8.59
N GLY A 154 6.88 -8.13 7.71
CA GLY A 154 6.13 -8.77 6.63
C GLY A 154 7.04 -9.48 5.63
N LEU A 155 8.16 -8.85 5.24
CA LEU A 155 9.17 -9.47 4.38
C LEU A 155 9.80 -10.69 5.04
N ALA A 156 10.13 -10.61 6.34
CA ALA A 156 10.67 -11.74 7.09
C ALA A 156 9.66 -12.89 7.23
N ALA A 157 8.37 -12.59 7.40
CA ALA A 157 7.32 -13.60 7.54
C ALA A 157 6.89 -14.23 6.20
N ALA A 158 7.01 -13.50 5.09
CA ALA A 158 6.48 -13.92 3.79
C ALA A 158 6.98 -15.30 3.29
N PRO A 159 8.28 -15.67 3.42
CA PRO A 159 8.74 -17.00 3.01
C PRO A 159 8.10 -18.12 3.84
N PHE A 160 7.91 -17.91 5.15
CA PHE A 160 7.25 -18.87 6.02
C PHE A 160 5.78 -19.04 5.69
N ILE A 161 5.09 -17.95 5.35
CA ILE A 161 3.69 -17.98 4.93
C ILE A 161 3.57 -18.71 3.59
N LEU A 162 4.45 -18.43 2.63
CA LEU A 162 4.48 -19.09 1.32
C LEU A 162 4.68 -20.59 1.48
N SER A 163 5.68 -21.01 2.24
CA SER A 163 5.96 -22.45 2.47
C SER A 163 4.83 -23.15 3.23
N ALA A 164 4.20 -22.49 4.20
CA ALA A 164 3.05 -23.03 4.92
C ALA A 164 1.81 -23.22 4.03
N LEU A 165 1.70 -22.46 2.93
CA LEU A 165 0.64 -22.55 1.93
C LEU A 165 1.03 -23.45 0.72
N GLY A 166 2.08 -24.27 0.86
CA GLY A 166 2.50 -25.21 -0.19
C GLY A 166 3.13 -24.53 -1.41
N ASP A 167 3.81 -23.40 -1.19
CA ASP A 167 4.44 -22.56 -2.22
C ASP A 167 3.46 -21.99 -3.27
N ASP A 168 2.17 -21.98 -2.94
CA ASP A 168 1.14 -21.37 -3.78
C ASP A 168 1.11 -19.84 -3.60
N TRP A 169 1.71 -19.14 -4.54
CA TRP A 169 1.76 -17.70 -4.58
C TRP A 169 0.37 -17.06 -4.74
N ARG A 170 -0.57 -17.74 -5.43
CA ARG A 170 -1.96 -17.24 -5.61
C ARG A 170 -2.71 -17.20 -4.29
N THR A 171 -2.67 -18.29 -3.55
CA THR A 171 -3.27 -18.36 -2.22
C THR A 171 -2.60 -17.38 -1.26
N THR A 172 -1.29 -17.21 -1.34
CA THR A 172 -0.56 -16.23 -0.53
C THR A 172 -0.97 -14.80 -0.84
N LEU A 173 -1.11 -14.42 -2.12
CA LEU A 173 -1.61 -13.08 -2.50
C LEU A 173 -3.06 -12.86 -2.09
N ASN A 174 -3.92 -13.86 -2.23
CA ASN A 174 -5.32 -13.78 -1.81
C ASN A 174 -5.44 -13.65 -0.28
N LEU A 175 -4.59 -14.34 0.49
CA LEU A 175 -4.51 -14.17 1.94
C LEU A 175 -4.13 -12.74 2.31
N PHE A 176 -3.08 -12.18 1.69
CA PHE A 176 -2.70 -10.79 1.91
C PHE A 176 -3.78 -9.81 1.45
N GLY A 177 -4.46 -10.10 0.34
CA GLY A 177 -5.61 -9.33 -0.13
C GLY A 177 -6.76 -9.33 0.88
N GLY A 178 -7.06 -10.48 1.47
CA GLY A 178 -8.07 -10.63 2.53
C GLY A 178 -7.69 -9.88 3.81
N LEU A 179 -6.44 -10.01 4.28
CA LEU A 179 -5.94 -9.23 5.42
C LEU A 179 -6.01 -7.73 5.15
N PHE A 180 -5.63 -7.30 3.95
CA PHE A 180 -5.72 -5.89 3.55
C PHE A 180 -7.17 -5.41 3.54
N ALA A 181 -8.11 -6.20 3.03
CA ALA A 181 -9.54 -5.89 3.02
C ALA A 181 -10.14 -5.72 4.42
N VAL A 182 -9.67 -6.52 5.40
CA VAL A 182 -10.13 -6.41 6.79
C VAL A 182 -9.54 -5.19 7.50
N LEU A 183 -8.32 -4.78 7.13
CA LEU A 183 -7.62 -3.64 7.74
C LEU A 183 -8.01 -2.29 7.13
N THR A 184 -8.83 -2.27 6.07
CA THR A 184 -9.22 -1.07 5.32
C THR A 184 -10.70 -0.79 5.35
#